data_2b0660a6760bdbfcf979ba1d7c2d2d80
#
_entry.id   2b0660a6760bdbfcf979ba1d7c2d2d80
#
_cell.length_a   1.000
_cell.length_b   1.000
_cell.length_c   1.000
_cell.angle_alpha   90.00
_cell.angle_beta   90.00
_cell.angle_gamma   90.00
#
_symmetry.space_group_name_H-M   'P 1'
#
loop_
_entity.id
_entity.type
_entity.pdbx_description
1 polymer ?
#
loop_
_entity_poly.entity_id
_entity_poly.type
_entity_poly.pdbx_seq_one_letter_code
_entity_poly.pdbx_strand_id
1 'polypeptide(L)'
;MAKSPAGRPALDGNAVRSQRTRERILAASLALFNARGEPHVTTGTIADELNISPGNLYYHFRSKDQIVEELFARFEARIALEPEARLDGPGAIEDLWLYLHLMFEGIWEYRFLYRNLDDLLGRNRRLREHFGRIVEAKRDAVRRLCEGLVGAGLMKARPDEIRSLTDNVLVVATYWLNYRALRGRPGSADARDLGEGAYQVMALVAPYLNARARTHLERLGRDYIA
;
A
#
# COMPACT_ATOMS: atom_id res chain seq x y z
N MET A 1 10.34 -36.86 -41.49
CA MET A 1 10.58 -37.14 -40.07
C MET A 1 10.34 -35.84 -39.28
N ALA A 2 9.18 -35.71 -38.67
CA ALA A 2 8.80 -34.51 -37.89
C ALA A 2 9.25 -34.72 -36.43
N LYS A 3 10.07 -33.79 -35.87
CA LYS A 3 10.44 -33.75 -34.46
C LYS A 3 9.25 -33.28 -33.64
N SER A 4 8.83 -34.10 -32.70
CA SER A 4 7.84 -33.80 -31.65
C SER A 4 8.31 -32.63 -30.77
N PRO A 5 7.46 -31.68 -30.35
CA PRO A 5 7.86 -30.62 -29.42
C PRO A 5 8.03 -31.22 -28.02
N ALA A 6 9.14 -30.83 -27.38
CA ALA A 6 9.50 -31.21 -26.02
C ALA A 6 8.40 -30.77 -25.03
N GLY A 7 7.89 -31.73 -24.27
CA GLY A 7 6.90 -31.49 -23.22
C GLY A 7 7.46 -30.57 -22.13
N ARG A 8 6.63 -29.63 -21.66
CA ARG A 8 6.89 -28.83 -20.41
C ARG A 8 7.13 -29.81 -19.26
N PRO A 9 8.17 -29.62 -18.43
CA PRO A 9 8.37 -30.47 -17.27
C PRO A 9 7.17 -30.32 -16.33
N ALA A 10 6.55 -31.44 -15.97
CA ALA A 10 5.55 -31.50 -14.93
C ALA A 10 6.19 -31.02 -13.63
N LEU A 11 5.65 -29.95 -13.02
CA LEU A 11 6.09 -29.49 -11.72
C LEU A 11 5.96 -30.64 -10.73
N ASP A 12 7.05 -30.95 -10.02
CA ASP A 12 7.08 -32.00 -9.00
C ASP A 12 5.96 -31.70 -7.98
N GLY A 13 5.06 -32.67 -7.77
CA GLY A 13 3.89 -32.51 -6.90
C GLY A 13 4.25 -32.09 -5.45
N ASN A 14 5.49 -32.37 -5.03
CA ASN A 14 6.04 -31.95 -3.75
C ASN A 14 6.37 -30.43 -3.74
N ALA A 15 6.93 -29.93 -4.83
CA ALA A 15 7.22 -28.50 -4.99
C ALA A 15 5.93 -27.66 -5.00
N VAL A 16 4.88 -28.12 -5.69
CA VAL A 16 3.56 -27.47 -5.71
C VAL A 16 2.94 -27.43 -4.31
N ARG A 17 3.01 -28.53 -3.56
CA ARG A 17 2.48 -28.61 -2.18
C ARG A 17 3.25 -27.69 -1.25
N SER A 18 4.58 -27.66 -1.35
CA SER A 18 5.47 -26.79 -0.58
C SER A 18 5.14 -25.32 -0.84
N GLN A 19 5.01 -24.91 -2.11
CA GLN A 19 4.64 -23.54 -2.49
C GLN A 19 3.27 -23.16 -1.94
N ARG A 20 2.28 -24.04 -2.02
CA ARG A 20 0.93 -23.79 -1.48
C ARG A 20 0.96 -23.56 0.04
N THR A 21 1.77 -24.32 0.77
CA THR A 21 1.93 -24.12 2.23
C THR A 21 2.60 -22.77 2.52
N ARG A 22 3.64 -22.40 1.76
CA ARG A 22 4.30 -21.10 1.88
C ARG A 22 3.31 -19.93 1.67
N GLU A 23 2.45 -20.00 0.66
CA GLU A 23 1.40 -19.00 0.41
C GLU A 23 0.39 -18.92 1.58
N ARG A 24 -0.03 -20.04 2.14
CA ARG A 24 -0.92 -20.06 3.30
C ARG A 24 -0.29 -19.40 4.52
N ILE A 25 1.02 -19.63 4.76
CA ILE A 25 1.74 -18.99 5.87
C ILE A 25 1.76 -17.46 5.66
N LEU A 26 2.07 -16.98 4.48
CA LEU A 26 2.10 -15.55 4.19
C LEU A 26 0.72 -14.88 4.33
N ALA A 27 -0.34 -15.53 3.83
CA ALA A 27 -1.69 -15.02 3.95
C ALA A 27 -2.16 -14.94 5.42
N ALA A 28 -1.93 -15.99 6.21
CA ALA A 28 -2.26 -16.00 7.64
C ALA A 28 -1.43 -14.97 8.42
N SER A 29 -0.13 -14.84 8.10
CA SER A 29 0.74 -13.85 8.73
C SER A 29 0.27 -12.43 8.44
N LEU A 30 -0.08 -12.11 7.19
CA LEU A 30 -0.61 -10.80 6.81
C LEU A 30 -1.90 -10.47 7.58
N ALA A 31 -2.83 -11.43 7.66
CA ALA A 31 -4.07 -11.26 8.40
C ALA A 31 -3.83 -11.00 9.90
N LEU A 32 -2.96 -11.81 10.53
CA LEU A 32 -2.61 -11.66 11.94
C LEU A 32 -1.87 -10.36 12.23
N PHE A 33 -0.88 -9.98 11.41
CA PHE A 33 -0.14 -8.72 11.56
C PHE A 33 -1.07 -7.51 11.40
N ASN A 34 -1.97 -7.55 10.43
CA ASN A 34 -2.97 -6.50 10.23
C ASN A 34 -3.97 -6.39 11.39
N ALA A 35 -4.35 -7.50 12.00
CA ALA A 35 -5.34 -7.52 13.09
C ALA A 35 -4.74 -7.15 14.45
N ARG A 36 -3.57 -7.71 14.78
CA ARG A 36 -2.98 -7.66 16.13
C ARG A 36 -1.76 -6.75 16.24
N GLY A 37 -1.21 -6.29 15.09
CA GLY A 37 0.12 -5.66 15.02
C GLY A 37 1.23 -6.71 14.95
N GLU A 38 2.23 -6.45 14.12
CA GLU A 38 3.35 -7.37 13.88
C GLU A 38 4.14 -7.71 15.17
N PRO A 39 4.44 -6.77 16.09
CA PRO A 39 5.18 -7.07 17.31
C PRO A 39 4.50 -8.12 18.22
N HIS A 40 3.18 -8.20 18.19
CA HIS A 40 2.38 -9.06 19.04
C HIS A 40 2.12 -10.46 18.45
N VAL A 41 2.62 -10.75 17.25
CA VAL A 41 2.46 -12.03 16.58
C VAL A 41 3.79 -12.77 16.53
N THR A 42 3.81 -14.00 17.05
CA THR A 42 4.96 -14.89 17.00
C THR A 42 4.82 -15.91 15.87
N THR A 43 5.91 -16.60 15.52
CA THR A 43 5.88 -17.74 14.59
C THR A 43 5.01 -18.89 15.14
N GLY A 44 4.98 -19.07 16.46
CA GLY A 44 4.08 -20.00 17.14
C GLY A 44 2.61 -19.66 16.88
N THR A 45 2.22 -18.39 17.09
CA THR A 45 0.85 -17.92 16.80
C THR A 45 0.44 -18.19 15.35
N ILE A 46 1.35 -18.02 14.39
CA ILE A 46 1.09 -18.29 12.97
C ILE A 46 0.92 -19.81 12.72
N ALA A 47 1.76 -20.62 13.34
CA ALA A 47 1.67 -22.09 13.21
C ALA A 47 0.36 -22.62 13.78
N ASP A 48 -0.06 -22.12 14.95
CA ASP A 48 -1.33 -22.46 15.61
C ASP A 48 -2.53 -22.09 14.74
N GLU A 49 -2.55 -20.87 14.18
CA GLU A 49 -3.61 -20.39 13.28
C GLU A 49 -3.81 -21.31 12.06
N LEU A 50 -2.71 -21.88 11.55
CA LEU A 50 -2.71 -22.76 10.39
C LEU A 50 -2.86 -24.25 10.74
N ASN A 51 -2.87 -24.57 12.02
CA ASN A 51 -2.84 -25.96 12.52
C ASN A 51 -1.68 -26.77 11.91
N ILE A 52 -0.46 -26.18 11.92
CA ILE A 52 0.78 -26.85 11.49
C ILE A 52 1.78 -26.87 12.64
N SER A 53 2.73 -27.81 12.61
CA SER A 53 3.81 -27.81 13.59
C SER A 53 4.76 -26.60 13.41
N PRO A 54 5.36 -26.07 14.50
CA PRO A 54 6.41 -25.06 14.39
C PRO A 54 7.56 -25.47 13.47
N GLY A 55 7.96 -26.75 13.47
CA GLY A 55 8.97 -27.30 12.58
C GLY A 55 8.60 -27.18 11.11
N ASN A 56 7.33 -27.37 10.77
CA ASN A 56 6.83 -27.18 9.40
C ASN A 56 6.89 -25.69 8.99
N LEU A 57 6.54 -24.77 9.88
CA LEU A 57 6.67 -23.33 9.61
C LEU A 57 8.14 -22.97 9.40
N TYR A 58 9.07 -23.42 10.27
CA TYR A 58 10.51 -23.15 10.15
C TYR A 58 11.15 -23.78 8.91
N TYR A 59 10.58 -24.83 8.36
CA TYR A 59 11.00 -25.38 7.07
C TYR A 59 10.78 -24.36 5.94
N HIS A 60 9.71 -23.56 5.98
CA HIS A 60 9.38 -22.56 4.98
C HIS A 60 9.98 -21.17 5.25
N PHE A 61 10.04 -20.75 6.51
CA PHE A 61 10.53 -19.44 6.95
C PHE A 61 11.35 -19.58 8.23
N ARG A 62 12.63 -19.23 8.14
CA ARG A 62 13.57 -19.39 9.26
C ARG A 62 13.34 -18.39 10.40
N SER A 63 12.63 -17.30 10.16
CA SER A 63 12.31 -16.27 11.15
C SER A 63 11.05 -15.51 10.77
N LYS A 64 10.49 -14.77 11.73
CA LYS A 64 9.40 -13.83 11.49
C LYS A 64 9.83 -12.70 10.54
N ASP A 65 11.07 -12.23 10.67
CA ASP A 65 11.60 -11.18 9.79
C ASP A 65 11.62 -11.62 8.33
N GLN A 66 11.91 -12.88 8.03
CA GLN A 66 11.84 -13.41 6.67
C GLN A 66 10.40 -13.38 6.12
N ILE A 67 9.39 -13.61 6.96
CA ILE A 67 7.97 -13.47 6.58
C ILE A 67 7.65 -12.00 6.29
N VAL A 68 8.11 -11.09 7.14
CA VAL A 68 7.93 -9.63 6.96
C VAL A 68 8.59 -9.16 5.66
N GLU A 69 9.81 -9.61 5.37
CA GLU A 69 10.53 -9.26 4.13
C GLU A 69 9.79 -9.74 2.87
N GLU A 70 9.24 -10.94 2.91
CA GLU A 70 8.47 -11.47 1.79
C GLU A 70 7.14 -10.72 1.59
N LEU A 71 6.43 -10.41 2.68
CA LEU A 71 5.23 -9.58 2.62
C LEU A 71 5.54 -8.17 2.13
N PHE A 72 6.69 -7.62 2.52
CA PHE A 72 7.14 -6.33 2.02
C PHE A 72 7.44 -6.37 0.51
N ALA A 73 8.08 -7.42 0.01
CA ALA A 73 8.33 -7.59 -1.42
C ALA A 73 7.01 -7.67 -2.23
N ARG A 74 5.96 -8.30 -1.66
CA ARG A 74 4.61 -8.32 -2.26
C ARG A 74 3.97 -6.94 -2.26
N PHE A 75 4.12 -6.19 -1.19
CA PHE A 75 3.70 -4.80 -1.12
C PHE A 75 4.39 -3.95 -2.20
N GLU A 76 5.72 -4.06 -2.36
CA GLU A 76 6.45 -3.37 -3.44
C GLU A 76 5.88 -3.72 -4.83
N ALA A 77 5.67 -5.01 -5.09
CA ALA A 77 5.09 -5.46 -6.36
C ALA A 77 3.65 -4.94 -6.56
N ARG A 78 2.83 -4.89 -5.51
CA ARG A 78 1.46 -4.36 -5.56
C ARG A 78 1.45 -2.88 -5.93
N ILE A 79 2.34 -2.07 -5.33
CA ILE A 79 2.41 -0.62 -5.62
C ILE A 79 3.00 -0.36 -7.01
N ALA A 80 3.92 -1.19 -7.47
CA ALA A 80 4.50 -1.06 -8.82
C ALA A 80 3.47 -1.30 -9.94
N LEU A 81 2.34 -1.97 -9.64
CA LEU A 81 1.23 -2.19 -10.57
C LEU A 81 0.20 -1.06 -10.55
N GLU A 82 0.35 -0.05 -9.67
CA GLU A 82 -0.57 1.09 -9.66
C GLU A 82 -0.46 1.84 -10.98
N PRO A 83 -1.60 2.11 -11.66
CA PRO A 83 -1.58 2.81 -12.94
C PRO A 83 -1.03 4.22 -12.77
N GLU A 84 -0.21 4.67 -13.71
CA GLU A 84 0.13 6.09 -13.81
C GLU A 84 -1.11 6.88 -14.21
N ALA A 85 -1.50 7.87 -13.41
CA ALA A 85 -2.62 8.74 -13.73
C ALA A 85 -2.30 9.56 -14.98
N ARG A 86 -3.22 9.54 -15.96
CA ARG A 86 -3.14 10.37 -17.17
C ARG A 86 -3.88 11.68 -16.90
N LEU A 87 -3.15 12.78 -16.79
CA LEU A 87 -3.71 14.07 -16.38
C LEU A 87 -3.86 15.07 -17.52
N ASP A 88 -3.71 14.61 -18.74
CA ASP A 88 -3.75 15.42 -19.97
C ASP A 88 -5.11 15.39 -20.69
N GLY A 89 -6.14 14.82 -20.03
CA GLY A 89 -7.44 14.59 -20.63
C GLY A 89 -8.65 15.05 -19.79
N PRO A 90 -9.85 14.93 -20.33
CA PRO A 90 -11.09 15.31 -19.63
C PRO A 90 -11.38 14.50 -18.37
N GLY A 91 -10.71 13.35 -18.16
CA GLY A 91 -10.82 12.47 -17.00
C GLY A 91 -9.77 12.69 -15.91
N ALA A 92 -8.98 13.77 -15.96
CA ALA A 92 -7.85 13.97 -15.04
C ALA A 92 -8.22 14.00 -13.54
N ILE A 93 -9.43 14.42 -13.19
CA ILE A 93 -9.91 14.42 -11.79
C ILE A 93 -10.32 13.01 -11.35
N GLU A 94 -10.94 12.24 -12.24
CA GLU A 94 -11.24 10.83 -12.01
C GLU A 94 -9.96 10.00 -11.89
N ASP A 95 -8.96 10.27 -12.71
CA ASP A 95 -7.66 9.60 -12.65
C ASP A 95 -6.92 9.93 -11.33
N LEU A 96 -6.95 11.19 -10.90
CA LEU A 96 -6.45 11.59 -9.59
C LEU A 96 -7.17 10.84 -8.46
N TRP A 97 -8.50 10.80 -8.50
CA TRP A 97 -9.30 10.08 -7.51
C TRP A 97 -8.96 8.58 -7.50
N LEU A 98 -8.92 7.93 -8.68
CA LEU A 98 -8.60 6.52 -8.80
C LEU A 98 -7.19 6.20 -8.28
N TYR A 99 -6.20 7.04 -8.61
CA TYR A 99 -4.84 6.88 -8.10
C TYR A 99 -4.80 6.93 -6.57
N LEU A 100 -5.46 7.92 -5.96
CA LEU A 100 -5.55 8.01 -4.50
C LEU A 100 -6.27 6.81 -3.89
N HIS A 101 -7.37 6.37 -4.52
CA HIS A 101 -8.12 5.20 -4.07
C HIS A 101 -7.25 3.94 -4.03
N LEU A 102 -6.59 3.61 -5.14
CA LEU A 102 -5.71 2.44 -5.24
C LEU A 102 -4.51 2.52 -4.30
N MET A 103 -3.93 3.70 -4.13
CA MET A 103 -2.85 3.93 -3.17
C MET A 103 -3.30 3.61 -1.73
N PHE A 104 -4.47 4.11 -1.32
CA PHE A 104 -4.98 3.84 0.03
C PHE A 104 -5.44 2.39 0.20
N GLU A 105 -5.97 1.72 -0.83
CA GLU A 105 -6.23 0.28 -0.80
C GLU A 105 -4.94 -0.53 -0.55
N GLY A 106 -3.84 -0.19 -1.24
CA GLY A 106 -2.54 -0.82 -1.02
C GLY A 106 -2.02 -0.59 0.41
N ILE A 107 -2.17 0.63 0.94
CA ILE A 107 -1.85 0.94 2.34
C ILE A 107 -2.69 0.09 3.31
N TRP A 108 -3.97 -0.07 3.04
CA TRP A 108 -4.87 -0.85 3.88
C TRP A 108 -4.59 -2.34 3.86
N GLU A 109 -4.32 -2.88 2.68
CA GLU A 109 -3.97 -4.30 2.52
C GLU A 109 -2.74 -4.67 3.35
N TYR A 110 -1.74 -3.78 3.41
CA TYR A 110 -0.49 -3.97 4.15
C TYR A 110 -0.35 -3.02 5.35
N ARG A 111 -1.47 -2.69 6.03
CA ARG A 111 -1.52 -1.65 7.08
C ARG A 111 -0.61 -1.92 8.28
N PHE A 112 -0.19 -3.16 8.52
CA PHE A 112 0.78 -3.48 9.56
C PHE A 112 2.13 -2.79 9.32
N LEU A 113 2.56 -2.63 8.06
CA LEU A 113 3.80 -1.92 7.71
C LEU A 113 3.73 -0.46 8.16
N TYR A 114 2.61 0.22 7.89
CA TYR A 114 2.43 1.63 8.22
C TYR A 114 2.23 1.87 9.72
N ARG A 115 1.55 0.96 10.41
CA ARG A 115 1.32 1.04 11.85
C ARG A 115 2.57 0.84 12.70
N ASN A 116 3.50 0.02 12.21
CA ASN A 116 4.73 -0.33 12.90
C ASN A 116 5.97 0.17 12.14
N LEU A 117 5.81 1.23 11.33
CA LEU A 117 6.81 1.68 10.37
C LEU A 117 8.15 1.97 11.03
N ASP A 118 8.18 2.81 12.06
CA ASP A 118 9.42 3.25 12.70
C ASP A 118 10.19 2.07 13.31
N ASP A 119 9.49 1.13 13.96
CA ASP A 119 10.10 -0.09 14.51
C ASP A 119 10.66 -0.99 13.40
N LEU A 120 9.86 -1.26 12.37
CA LEU A 120 10.26 -2.11 11.23
C LEU A 120 11.46 -1.53 10.49
N LEU A 121 11.46 -0.24 10.19
CA LEU A 121 12.57 0.44 9.52
C LEU A 121 13.79 0.61 10.45
N GLY A 122 13.56 0.76 11.76
CA GLY A 122 14.63 0.84 12.76
C GLY A 122 15.47 -0.42 12.85
N ARG A 123 14.84 -1.60 12.81
CA ARG A 123 15.51 -2.90 12.97
C ARG A 123 15.92 -3.59 11.66
N ASN A 124 15.36 -3.18 10.50
CA ASN A 124 15.67 -3.78 9.21
C ASN A 124 16.15 -2.73 8.19
N ARG A 125 17.48 -2.67 7.99
CA ARG A 125 18.12 -1.73 7.06
C ARG A 125 17.60 -1.90 5.62
N ARG A 126 17.39 -3.14 5.17
CA ARG A 126 16.90 -3.42 3.82
C ARG A 126 15.50 -2.86 3.60
N LEU A 127 14.59 -3.08 4.55
CA LEU A 127 13.25 -2.49 4.49
C LEU A 127 13.32 -0.96 4.42
N ARG A 128 14.18 -0.33 5.22
CA ARG A 128 14.37 1.12 5.23
C ARG A 128 14.79 1.66 3.87
N GLU A 129 15.79 1.04 3.26
CA GLU A 129 16.30 1.45 1.95
C GLU A 129 15.23 1.28 0.84
N HIS A 130 14.47 0.19 0.87
CA HIS A 130 13.41 -0.08 -0.09
C HIS A 130 12.21 0.86 0.12
N PHE A 131 11.78 1.03 1.37
CA PHE A 131 10.67 1.95 1.68
C PHE A 131 11.02 3.40 1.31
N GLY A 132 12.25 3.82 1.53
CA GLY A 132 12.74 5.13 1.07
C GLY A 132 12.58 5.31 -0.44
N ARG A 133 12.92 4.30 -1.26
CA ARG A 133 12.69 4.36 -2.72
C ARG A 133 11.20 4.45 -3.09
N ILE A 134 10.34 3.75 -2.34
CA ILE A 134 8.88 3.85 -2.53
C ILE A 134 8.40 5.28 -2.27
N VAL A 135 8.84 5.89 -1.17
CA VAL A 135 8.49 7.27 -0.82
C VAL A 135 8.92 8.25 -1.90
N GLU A 136 10.16 8.14 -2.39
CA GLU A 136 10.65 9.01 -3.47
C GLU A 136 9.88 8.80 -4.79
N ALA A 137 9.59 7.55 -5.16
CA ALA A 137 8.79 7.27 -6.35
C ALA A 137 7.37 7.85 -6.25
N LYS A 138 6.73 7.72 -5.08
CA LYS A 138 5.41 8.33 -4.82
C LYS A 138 5.49 9.87 -4.80
N ARG A 139 6.55 10.43 -4.25
CA ARG A 139 6.81 11.88 -4.27
C ARG A 139 6.87 12.41 -5.70
N ASP A 140 7.62 11.74 -6.56
CA ASP A 140 7.71 12.09 -7.98
C ASP A 140 6.36 11.91 -8.69
N ALA A 141 5.60 10.87 -8.39
CA ALA A 141 4.27 10.65 -8.96
C ALA A 141 3.30 11.77 -8.57
N VAL A 142 3.19 12.12 -7.29
CA VAL A 142 2.31 13.21 -6.80
C VAL A 142 2.73 14.56 -7.41
N ARG A 143 4.03 14.83 -7.51
CA ARG A 143 4.53 16.05 -8.16
C ARG A 143 4.11 16.12 -9.63
N ARG A 144 4.32 15.06 -10.41
CA ARG A 144 3.88 14.98 -11.82
C ARG A 144 2.37 15.13 -11.96
N LEU A 145 1.59 14.56 -11.04
CA LEU A 145 0.14 14.73 -10.99
C LEU A 145 -0.24 16.23 -10.84
N CYS A 146 0.36 16.93 -9.88
CA CYS A 146 0.10 18.37 -9.69
C CYS A 146 0.53 19.20 -10.90
N GLU A 147 1.72 18.94 -11.45
CA GLU A 147 2.23 19.63 -12.64
C GLU A 147 1.32 19.40 -13.87
N GLY A 148 0.82 18.17 -14.06
CA GLY A 148 -0.14 17.83 -15.11
C GLY A 148 -1.48 18.58 -14.95
N LEU A 149 -2.02 18.65 -13.74
CA LEU A 149 -3.25 19.40 -13.44
C LEU A 149 -3.06 20.93 -13.69
N VAL A 150 -1.88 21.46 -13.38
CA VAL A 150 -1.53 22.86 -13.70
C VAL A 150 -1.48 23.05 -15.22
N GLY A 151 -0.80 22.17 -15.96
CA GLY A 151 -0.72 22.19 -17.42
C GLY A 151 -2.09 22.11 -18.11
N ALA A 152 -3.01 21.33 -17.53
CA ALA A 152 -4.40 21.20 -17.99
C ALA A 152 -5.32 22.38 -17.58
N GLY A 153 -4.82 23.36 -16.82
CA GLY A 153 -5.62 24.49 -16.32
C GLY A 153 -6.66 24.11 -15.25
N LEU A 154 -6.55 22.91 -14.67
CA LEU A 154 -7.44 22.43 -13.62
C LEU A 154 -6.96 22.84 -12.21
N MET A 155 -5.66 23.09 -12.07
CA MET A 155 -5.02 23.51 -10.82
C MET A 155 -4.26 24.84 -11.02
N LYS A 156 -4.25 25.67 -9.97
CA LYS A 156 -3.41 26.87 -9.90
C LYS A 156 -2.52 26.76 -8.67
N ALA A 157 -1.25 26.46 -8.90
CA ALA A 157 -0.24 26.36 -7.85
C ALA A 157 1.14 26.74 -8.39
N ARG A 158 1.95 27.40 -7.56
CA ARG A 158 3.35 27.69 -7.85
C ARG A 158 4.23 26.47 -7.59
N PRO A 159 5.46 26.40 -8.15
CA PRO A 159 6.36 25.26 -7.93
C PRO A 159 6.69 24.98 -6.45
N ASP A 160 6.78 26.04 -5.62
CA ASP A 160 7.00 25.90 -4.17
C ASP A 160 5.76 25.35 -3.45
N GLU A 161 4.56 25.75 -3.87
CA GLU A 161 3.30 25.20 -3.35
C GLU A 161 3.13 23.73 -3.74
N ILE A 162 3.48 23.34 -4.98
CA ILE A 162 3.45 21.94 -5.42
C ILE A 162 4.39 21.10 -4.57
N ARG A 163 5.62 21.57 -4.28
CA ARG A 163 6.56 20.83 -3.40
C ARG A 163 5.98 20.61 -2.01
N SER A 164 5.46 21.69 -1.39
CA SER A 164 4.87 21.60 -0.05
C SER A 164 3.62 20.71 -0.03
N LEU A 165 2.76 20.83 -1.04
CA LEU A 165 1.57 19.97 -1.17
C LEU A 165 1.96 18.50 -1.33
N THR A 166 2.97 18.20 -2.14
CA THR A 166 3.49 16.84 -2.32
C THR A 166 3.96 16.24 -1.00
N ASP A 167 4.78 16.97 -0.24
CA ASP A 167 5.28 16.51 1.06
C ASP A 167 4.12 16.31 2.07
N ASN A 168 3.13 17.22 2.10
CA ASN A 168 1.95 17.08 2.96
C ASN A 168 1.10 15.85 2.59
N VAL A 169 0.89 15.59 1.30
CA VAL A 169 0.18 14.39 0.81
C VAL A 169 0.88 13.13 1.29
N LEU A 170 2.21 13.06 1.17
CA LEU A 170 2.99 11.90 1.60
C LEU A 170 2.96 11.71 3.12
N VAL A 171 3.05 12.79 3.90
CA VAL A 171 2.93 12.73 5.36
C VAL A 171 1.56 12.18 5.75
N VAL A 172 0.47 12.70 5.16
CA VAL A 172 -0.88 12.19 5.44
C VAL A 172 -1.00 10.72 5.03
N ALA A 173 -0.60 10.35 3.82
CA ALA A 173 -0.71 8.97 3.34
C ALA A 173 0.11 7.98 4.21
N THR A 174 1.28 8.40 4.69
CA THR A 174 2.18 7.53 5.47
C THR A 174 1.72 7.38 6.92
N TYR A 175 1.29 8.46 7.57
CA TYR A 175 1.04 8.48 9.01
C TYR A 175 -0.45 8.56 9.39
N TRP A 176 -1.37 8.55 8.42
CA TRP A 176 -2.81 8.63 8.68
C TRP A 176 -3.30 7.55 9.65
N LEU A 177 -2.88 6.30 9.45
CA LEU A 177 -3.30 5.19 10.31
C LEU A 177 -2.79 5.35 11.75
N ASN A 178 -1.57 5.88 11.94
CA ASN A 178 -1.03 6.16 13.26
C ASN A 178 -1.77 7.31 13.94
N TYR A 179 -2.07 8.39 13.20
CA TYR A 179 -2.88 9.49 13.69
C TYR A 179 -4.27 9.04 14.12
N ARG A 180 -4.93 8.20 13.32
CA ARG A 180 -6.24 7.62 13.65
C ARG A 180 -6.19 6.75 14.91
N ALA A 181 -5.16 5.95 15.08
CA ALA A 181 -4.95 5.13 16.27
C ALA A 181 -4.83 5.95 17.55
N LEU A 182 -4.26 7.17 17.49
CA LEU A 182 -4.19 8.10 18.63
C LEU A 182 -5.57 8.68 19.01
N ARG A 183 -6.50 8.80 18.05
CA ARG A 183 -7.85 9.36 18.26
C ARG A 183 -8.92 8.32 18.57
N GLY A 184 -8.70 7.06 18.18
CA GLY A 184 -9.62 5.95 18.32
C GLY A 184 -9.25 4.97 19.45
N ARG A 185 -10.06 3.91 19.62
CA ARG A 185 -9.68 2.78 20.48
C ARG A 185 -8.58 1.97 19.81
N PRO A 186 -7.55 1.52 20.54
CA PRO A 186 -6.54 0.61 19.98
C PRO A 186 -7.20 -0.61 19.35
N GLY A 187 -6.83 -0.94 18.12
CA GLY A 187 -7.36 -2.09 17.38
C GLY A 187 -8.63 -1.85 16.57
N SER A 188 -9.26 -0.68 16.65
CA SER A 188 -10.51 -0.36 15.93
C SER A 188 -10.31 0.15 14.50
N ALA A 189 -9.19 -0.15 13.83
CA ALA A 189 -9.03 0.24 12.44
C ALA A 189 -10.11 -0.43 11.58
N ASP A 190 -10.97 0.39 10.99
CA ASP A 190 -12.05 0.01 10.10
C ASP A 190 -11.70 0.41 8.65
N ALA A 191 -12.35 -0.22 7.68
CA ALA A 191 -12.25 0.18 6.27
C ALA A 191 -12.65 1.66 6.04
N ARG A 192 -13.45 2.25 6.92
CA ARG A 192 -13.74 3.69 6.96
C ARG A 192 -12.49 4.56 7.15
N ASP A 193 -11.50 4.09 7.91
CA ASP A 193 -10.24 4.82 8.13
C ASP A 193 -9.46 5.01 6.81
N LEU A 194 -9.61 4.08 5.86
CA LEU A 194 -9.07 4.17 4.51
C LEU A 194 -9.71 5.32 3.74
N GLY A 195 -11.04 5.35 3.69
CA GLY A 195 -11.80 6.39 2.98
C GLY A 195 -11.52 7.77 3.55
N GLU A 196 -11.53 7.91 4.89
CA GLU A 196 -11.19 9.16 5.55
C GLU A 196 -9.77 9.64 5.19
N GLY A 197 -8.77 8.75 5.11
CA GLY A 197 -7.41 9.10 4.70
C GLY A 197 -7.34 9.63 3.26
N ALA A 198 -8.00 8.96 2.32
CA ALA A 198 -8.11 9.42 0.94
C ALA A 198 -8.82 10.79 0.86
N TYR A 199 -9.90 10.97 1.63
CA TYR A 199 -10.61 12.25 1.72
C TYR A 199 -9.71 13.38 2.24
N GLN A 200 -8.86 13.12 3.26
CA GLN A 200 -7.93 14.13 3.78
C GLN A 200 -6.92 14.59 2.71
N VAL A 201 -6.41 13.66 1.90
CA VAL A 201 -5.52 14.01 0.78
C VAL A 201 -6.28 14.84 -0.26
N MET A 202 -7.52 14.47 -0.61
CA MET A 202 -8.34 15.27 -1.51
C MET A 202 -8.61 16.67 -0.96
N ALA A 203 -8.85 16.81 0.33
CA ALA A 203 -9.04 18.09 1.00
C ALA A 203 -7.79 18.98 0.96
N LEU A 204 -6.58 18.40 0.97
CA LEU A 204 -5.33 19.14 0.77
C LEU A 204 -5.20 19.69 -0.66
N VAL A 205 -5.65 18.93 -1.66
CA VAL A 205 -5.54 19.27 -3.08
C VAL A 205 -6.63 20.28 -3.51
N ALA A 206 -7.85 20.13 -2.97
CA ALA A 206 -9.04 20.87 -3.38
C ALA A 206 -8.88 22.41 -3.43
N PRO A 207 -8.20 23.08 -2.48
CA PRO A 207 -8.02 24.54 -2.51
C PRO A 207 -7.27 25.06 -3.75
N TYR A 208 -6.43 24.24 -4.36
CA TYR A 208 -5.63 24.59 -5.54
C TYR A 208 -6.39 24.37 -6.87
N LEU A 209 -7.49 23.62 -6.84
CA LEU A 209 -8.28 23.31 -8.04
C LEU A 209 -9.18 24.50 -8.43
N ASN A 210 -9.44 24.64 -9.74
CA ASN A 210 -10.48 25.55 -10.21
C ASN A 210 -11.87 25.09 -9.72
N ALA A 211 -12.88 25.96 -9.75
CA ALA A 211 -14.20 25.70 -9.18
C ALA A 211 -14.85 24.43 -9.74
N ARG A 212 -14.75 24.17 -11.06
CA ARG A 212 -15.34 23.00 -11.70
C ARG A 212 -14.66 21.70 -11.25
N ALA A 213 -13.32 21.66 -11.27
CA ALA A 213 -12.53 20.52 -10.85
C ALA A 213 -12.72 20.21 -9.36
N ARG A 214 -12.80 21.27 -8.51
CA ARG A 214 -13.07 21.15 -7.08
C ARG A 214 -14.43 20.49 -6.81
N THR A 215 -15.52 21.03 -7.41
CA THR A 215 -16.85 20.46 -7.26
C THR A 215 -16.92 19.00 -7.69
N HIS A 216 -16.19 18.67 -8.76
CA HIS A 216 -16.11 17.30 -9.24
C HIS A 216 -15.39 16.37 -8.24
N LEU A 217 -14.22 16.78 -7.74
CA LEU A 217 -13.45 16.02 -6.75
C LEU A 217 -14.25 15.83 -5.46
N GLU A 218 -14.93 16.88 -4.96
CA GLU A 218 -15.77 16.82 -3.78
C GLU A 218 -16.94 15.84 -3.95
N ARG A 219 -17.52 15.74 -5.15
CA ARG A 219 -18.56 14.76 -5.46
C ARG A 219 -18.04 13.34 -5.36
N LEU A 220 -16.87 13.04 -5.96
CA LEU A 220 -16.21 11.73 -5.88
C LEU A 220 -15.80 11.38 -4.45
N GLY A 221 -15.42 12.38 -3.65
CA GLY A 221 -15.00 12.19 -2.26
C GLY A 221 -16.14 11.91 -1.28
N ARG A 222 -17.41 12.15 -1.63
CA ARG A 222 -18.55 11.95 -0.70
C ARG A 222 -18.71 10.50 -0.26
N ASP A 223 -18.42 9.57 -1.14
CA ASP A 223 -18.54 8.12 -0.87
C ASP A 223 -17.56 7.63 0.21
N TYR A 224 -16.53 8.45 0.54
CA TYR A 224 -15.56 8.12 1.59
C TYR A 224 -15.97 8.57 2.99
N ILE A 225 -16.94 9.47 3.11
CA ILE A 225 -17.36 10.05 4.38
C ILE A 225 -18.84 9.77 4.71
N ALA A 226 -19.51 9.04 3.83
CA ALA A 226 -20.86 8.53 4.05
C ALA A 226 -20.83 7.22 4.85
#